data_c8697a5c6139efa092b640d1bba35941
#
_entry.id   c8697a5c6139efa092b640d1bba35941
#
_cell.length_a   1.000
_cell.length_b   1.000
_cell.length_c   1.000
_cell.angle_alpha   90.00
_cell.angle_beta   90.00
_cell.angle_gamma   90.00
#
_symmetry.space_group_name_H-M   'P 1'
#
loop_
_entity.id
_entity.type
_entity.pdbx_description
1 polymer ?
#
loop_
_entity_poly.entity_id
_entity_poly.type
_entity_poly.pdbx_seq_one_letter_code
_entity_poly.pdbx_strand_id
1 'polypeptide(L)'
;MGDTADNIPGVPSIGEKTATKIITQYHSIEEAHEHEDELKPPRASKALSEHWDLAVLSKELATINVKADFPYELSEAKLGNLYTEEAYIFFQKLEFKNLLSRFDVSAPANKVEDGFKII
;
A
#
# COMPACT_ATOMS: atom_id res chain seq x y z
N MET A 1 -11.78 10.35 -5.60
CA MET A 1 -11.34 11.10 -4.40
C MET A 1 -9.83 11.12 -4.37
N GLY A 2 -9.24 12.07 -3.68
CA GLY A 2 -7.79 12.11 -3.49
C GLY A 2 -7.35 11.35 -2.25
N ASP A 3 -6.02 11.25 -2.07
CA ASP A 3 -5.36 10.76 -0.86
C ASP A 3 -4.21 11.70 -0.49
N THR A 4 -4.33 12.34 0.67
CA THR A 4 -3.32 13.30 1.14
C THR A 4 -2.05 12.62 1.64
N ALA A 5 -2.12 11.37 2.11
CA ALA A 5 -0.95 10.63 2.56
C ALA A 5 -0.03 10.28 1.38
N ASP A 6 -0.63 9.92 0.25
CA ASP A 6 0.07 9.55 -0.98
C ASP A 6 0.20 10.72 -1.98
N ASN A 7 -0.26 11.92 -1.58
CA ASN A 7 -0.26 13.11 -2.43
C ASN A 7 -1.02 12.91 -3.76
N ILE A 8 -2.12 12.15 -3.73
CA ILE A 8 -3.02 11.97 -4.87
C ILE A 8 -4.07 13.09 -4.84
N PRO A 9 -4.16 13.95 -5.88
CA PRO A 9 -4.98 15.16 -5.83
C PRO A 9 -6.48 14.88 -5.73
N GLY A 10 -6.98 13.88 -6.43
CA GLY A 10 -8.42 13.63 -6.56
C GLY A 10 -9.15 14.75 -7.29
N VAL A 11 -10.47 14.66 -7.32
CA VAL A 11 -11.34 15.71 -7.88
C VAL A 11 -11.84 16.59 -6.74
N PRO A 12 -11.65 17.92 -6.80
CA PRO A 12 -12.16 18.84 -5.79
C PRO A 12 -13.65 18.63 -5.51
N SER A 13 -14.04 18.70 -4.26
CA SER A 13 -15.44 18.51 -3.82
C SER A 13 -16.04 17.11 -3.97
N ILE A 14 -15.27 16.12 -4.45
CA ILE A 14 -15.65 14.72 -4.49
C ILE A 14 -14.91 13.96 -3.38
N GLY A 15 -15.55 13.85 -2.22
CA GLY A 15 -15.07 13.04 -1.11
C GLY A 15 -15.54 11.58 -1.20
N GLU A 16 -15.13 10.75 -0.24
CA GLU A 16 -15.37 9.31 -0.20
C GLU A 16 -16.82 8.91 -0.49
N LYS A 17 -17.79 9.50 0.22
CA LYS A 17 -19.21 9.16 0.04
C LYS A 17 -19.72 9.42 -1.38
N THR A 18 -19.26 10.49 -2.00
CA THR A 18 -19.67 10.86 -3.37
C THR A 18 -18.95 9.97 -4.39
N ALA A 19 -17.65 9.75 -4.21
CA ALA A 19 -16.87 8.86 -5.06
C ALA A 19 -17.42 7.42 -5.04
N THR A 20 -17.73 6.89 -3.86
CA THR A 20 -18.35 5.57 -3.72
C THR A 20 -19.65 5.45 -4.50
N LYS A 21 -20.55 6.45 -4.38
CA LYS A 21 -21.81 6.45 -5.13
C LYS A 21 -21.60 6.46 -6.64
N ILE A 22 -20.67 7.30 -7.11
CA ILE A 22 -20.34 7.40 -8.54
C ILE A 22 -19.82 6.07 -9.06
N ILE A 23 -18.83 5.48 -8.40
CA ILE A 23 -18.23 4.21 -8.83
C ILE A 23 -19.20 3.05 -8.70
N THR A 24 -20.05 3.02 -7.69
CA THR A 24 -21.10 1.99 -7.57
C THR A 24 -22.11 2.06 -8.71
N GLN A 25 -22.43 3.27 -9.19
CA GLN A 25 -23.41 3.49 -10.24
C GLN A 25 -22.85 3.31 -11.65
N TYR A 26 -21.64 3.83 -11.89
CA TYR A 26 -21.03 3.90 -13.22
C TYR A 26 -19.83 2.96 -13.42
N HIS A 27 -19.38 2.26 -12.37
CA HIS A 27 -18.29 1.29 -12.36
C HIS A 27 -16.90 1.83 -12.67
N SER A 28 -16.78 2.91 -13.43
CA SER A 28 -15.52 3.58 -13.75
C SER A 28 -15.67 5.10 -13.76
N ILE A 29 -14.55 5.82 -13.70
CA ILE A 29 -14.57 7.29 -13.84
C ILE A 29 -14.86 7.71 -15.26
N GLU A 30 -14.49 6.90 -16.25
CA GLU A 30 -14.72 7.10 -17.66
C GLU A 30 -16.23 7.07 -17.98
N GLU A 31 -16.93 6.01 -17.55
CA GLU A 31 -18.38 5.93 -17.71
C GLU A 31 -19.10 7.03 -16.95
N ALA A 32 -18.62 7.40 -15.75
CA ALA A 32 -19.20 8.53 -15.02
C ALA A 32 -19.02 9.86 -15.77
N HIS A 33 -17.92 10.05 -16.50
CA HIS A 33 -17.68 11.23 -17.31
C HIS A 33 -18.54 11.25 -18.57
N GLU A 34 -18.73 10.11 -19.23
CA GLU A 34 -19.62 10.00 -20.41
C GLU A 34 -21.09 10.30 -20.06
N HIS A 35 -21.50 10.07 -18.81
CA HIS A 35 -22.85 10.31 -18.29
C HIS A 35 -22.91 11.46 -17.28
N GLU A 36 -22.02 12.44 -17.41
CA GLU A 36 -21.90 13.53 -16.43
C GLU A 36 -23.19 14.34 -16.23
N ASP A 37 -24.02 14.48 -17.25
CA ASP A 37 -25.31 15.17 -17.20
C ASP A 37 -26.31 14.48 -16.28
N GLU A 38 -26.20 13.18 -16.10
CA GLU A 38 -27.06 12.39 -15.22
C GLU A 38 -26.51 12.23 -13.79
N LEU A 39 -25.27 12.63 -13.60
CA LEU A 39 -24.52 12.40 -12.37
C LEU A 39 -25.05 13.26 -11.21
N LYS A 40 -25.35 12.63 -10.09
CA LYS A 40 -25.84 13.29 -8.89
C LYS A 40 -24.83 13.20 -7.74
N PRO A 41 -24.65 14.27 -6.97
CA PRO A 41 -25.28 15.58 -7.07
C PRO A 41 -24.70 16.45 -8.20
N PRO A 42 -25.41 17.47 -8.72
CA PRO A 42 -24.95 18.34 -9.82
C PRO A 42 -23.59 18.98 -9.58
N ARG A 43 -23.22 19.19 -8.32
CA ARG A 43 -21.91 19.70 -7.94
C ARG A 43 -20.80 18.71 -8.27
N ALA A 44 -21.05 17.42 -8.14
CA ALA A 44 -20.06 16.39 -8.48
C ALA A 44 -19.90 16.23 -9.98
N SER A 45 -20.98 16.31 -10.76
CA SER A 45 -20.97 16.38 -12.22
C SER A 45 -20.06 17.53 -12.69
N LYS A 46 -20.36 18.75 -12.25
CA LYS A 46 -19.59 19.94 -12.60
C LYS A 46 -18.11 19.78 -12.19
N ALA A 47 -17.84 19.28 -10.98
CA ALA A 47 -16.47 19.10 -10.51
C ALA A 47 -15.70 18.04 -11.32
N LEU A 48 -16.34 16.96 -11.75
CA LEU A 48 -15.73 15.93 -12.60
C LEU A 48 -15.41 16.47 -13.97
N SER A 49 -16.33 17.22 -14.58
CA SER A 49 -16.15 17.86 -15.88
C SER A 49 -15.02 18.90 -15.88
N GLU A 50 -15.03 19.81 -14.89
CA GLU A 50 -14.04 20.88 -14.77
C GLU A 50 -12.62 20.39 -14.44
N HIS A 51 -12.51 19.21 -13.79
CA HIS A 51 -11.24 18.67 -13.29
C HIS A 51 -11.01 17.22 -13.76
N TRP A 52 -11.40 16.93 -14.98
CA TRP A 52 -11.23 15.61 -15.57
C TRP A 52 -9.78 15.15 -15.61
N ASP A 53 -8.88 16.06 -15.94
CA ASP A 53 -7.44 15.83 -15.93
C ASP A 53 -6.91 15.34 -14.57
N LEU A 54 -7.41 15.94 -13.46
CA LEU A 54 -7.07 15.49 -12.11
C LEU A 54 -7.66 14.11 -11.77
N ALA A 55 -8.84 13.79 -12.30
CA ALA A 55 -9.44 12.47 -12.13
C ALA A 55 -8.60 11.38 -12.80
N VAL A 56 -8.17 11.61 -14.03
CA VAL A 56 -7.31 10.70 -14.81
C VAL A 56 -5.95 10.53 -14.14
N LEU A 57 -5.29 11.63 -13.78
CA LEU A 57 -4.02 11.60 -13.04
C LEU A 57 -4.14 10.82 -11.74
N SER A 58 -5.19 11.06 -10.97
CA SER A 58 -5.41 10.37 -9.69
C SER A 58 -5.62 8.88 -9.87
N LYS A 59 -6.30 8.46 -10.93
CA LYS A 59 -6.47 7.04 -11.29
C LYS A 59 -5.13 6.41 -11.66
N GLU A 60 -4.31 7.10 -12.44
CA GLU A 60 -2.98 6.61 -12.82
C GLU A 60 -2.09 6.43 -11.59
N LEU A 61 -2.03 7.43 -10.71
CA LEU A 61 -1.24 7.38 -9.47
C LEU A 61 -1.72 6.30 -8.49
N ALA A 62 -3.03 6.05 -8.41
CA ALA A 62 -3.61 5.02 -7.55
C ALA A 62 -3.47 3.60 -8.13
N THR A 63 -3.15 3.48 -9.42
CA THR A 63 -3.04 2.18 -10.08
C THR A 63 -1.70 1.53 -9.79
N ILE A 64 -1.73 0.33 -9.21
CA ILE A 64 -0.51 -0.42 -8.89
C ILE A 64 0.23 -0.81 -10.16
N ASN A 65 1.52 -0.46 -10.23
CA ASN A 65 2.39 -0.88 -11.31
C ASN A 65 2.82 -2.34 -11.12
N VAL A 66 2.13 -3.25 -11.79
CA VAL A 66 2.43 -4.70 -11.77
C VAL A 66 3.63 -5.09 -12.65
N LYS A 67 4.20 -4.14 -13.38
CA LYS A 67 5.35 -4.34 -14.27
C LYS A 67 6.61 -3.65 -13.74
N ALA A 68 6.61 -3.25 -12.48
CA ALA A 68 7.80 -2.72 -11.84
C ALA A 68 8.92 -3.77 -11.91
N ASP A 69 10.14 -3.32 -12.24
CA ASP A 69 11.30 -4.20 -12.27
C ASP A 69 11.60 -4.68 -10.83
N PHE A 70 11.56 -5.99 -10.66
CA PHE A 70 11.83 -6.65 -9.39
C PHE A 70 12.89 -7.72 -9.63
N PRO A 71 14.17 -7.38 -9.41
CA PRO A 71 15.33 -8.22 -9.80
C PRO A 71 15.52 -9.45 -8.92
N TYR A 72 14.57 -9.79 -8.06
CA TYR A 72 14.68 -10.92 -7.14
C TYR A 72 13.69 -12.03 -7.51
N GLU A 73 14.17 -13.25 -7.50
CA GLU A 73 13.32 -14.43 -7.63
C GLU A 73 12.68 -14.76 -6.28
N LEU A 74 11.36 -15.01 -6.27
CA LEU A 74 10.65 -15.37 -5.03
C LEU A 74 11.22 -16.62 -4.35
N SER A 75 11.79 -17.53 -5.13
CA SER A 75 12.46 -18.73 -4.63
C SER A 75 13.70 -18.43 -3.78
N GLU A 76 14.31 -17.26 -3.97
CA GLU A 76 15.48 -16.79 -3.20
C GLU A 76 15.07 -16.09 -1.90
N ALA A 77 13.80 -15.67 -1.78
CA ALA A 77 13.26 -15.01 -0.60
C ALA A 77 12.95 -15.99 0.56
N LYS A 78 13.72 -17.08 0.67
CA LYS A 78 13.60 -18.02 1.78
C LYS A 78 14.23 -17.43 3.03
N LEU A 79 13.50 -17.47 4.13
CA LEU A 79 14.04 -17.12 5.43
C LEU A 79 15.07 -18.18 5.85
N GLY A 80 16.30 -17.73 6.04
CA GLY A 80 17.36 -18.53 6.68
C GLY A 80 17.33 -18.33 8.21
N ASN A 81 18.36 -18.81 8.87
CA ASN A 81 18.56 -18.54 10.29
C ASN A 81 18.87 -17.04 10.48
N LEU A 82 17.93 -16.31 11.09
CA LEU A 82 18.07 -14.87 11.38
C LEU A 82 18.88 -14.60 12.66
N TYR A 83 19.09 -15.63 13.47
CA TYR A 83 19.74 -15.53 14.80
C TYR A 83 21.20 -15.98 14.71
N THR A 84 21.97 -15.27 13.90
CA THR A 84 23.40 -15.50 13.75
C THR A 84 24.19 -14.71 14.80
N GLU A 85 25.46 -15.09 15.01
CA GLU A 85 26.35 -14.37 15.92
C GLU A 85 26.57 -12.92 15.44
N GLU A 86 26.70 -12.72 14.14
CA GLU A 86 26.84 -11.40 13.54
C GLU A 86 25.61 -10.52 13.79
N ALA A 87 24.40 -11.08 13.66
CA ALA A 87 23.16 -10.38 13.97
C ALA A 87 23.08 -10.01 15.46
N TYR A 88 23.52 -10.90 16.36
CA TYR A 88 23.59 -10.63 17.79
C TYR A 88 24.51 -9.45 18.09
N ILE A 89 25.74 -9.48 17.57
CA ILE A 89 26.72 -8.41 17.75
C ILE A 89 26.18 -7.07 17.20
N PHE A 90 25.51 -7.14 16.05
CA PHE A 90 24.93 -5.94 15.42
C PHE A 90 23.80 -5.34 16.28
N PHE A 91 22.88 -6.16 16.77
CA PHE A 91 21.81 -5.68 17.67
C PHE A 91 22.34 -5.20 19.01
N GLN A 92 23.43 -5.77 19.50
CA GLN A 92 24.11 -5.29 20.70
C GLN A 92 24.69 -3.87 20.50
N LYS A 93 25.32 -3.62 19.35
CA LYS A 93 25.82 -2.27 18.99
C LYS A 93 24.69 -1.25 18.86
N LEU A 94 23.52 -1.66 18.39
CA LEU A 94 22.33 -0.81 18.26
C LEU A 94 21.52 -0.71 19.55
N GLU A 95 21.92 -1.38 20.62
CA GLU A 95 21.24 -1.42 21.92
C GLU A 95 19.78 -1.91 21.84
N PHE A 96 19.47 -2.83 20.91
CA PHE A 96 18.13 -3.39 20.71
C PHE A 96 17.85 -4.50 21.75
N LYS A 97 17.67 -4.13 23.01
CA LYS A 97 17.52 -5.04 24.14
C LYS A 97 16.41 -6.10 23.94
N ASN A 98 15.27 -5.69 23.39
CA ASN A 98 14.15 -6.60 23.15
C ASN A 98 14.44 -7.63 22.04
N LEU A 99 15.27 -7.29 21.06
CA LEU A 99 15.68 -8.23 20.02
C LEU A 99 16.77 -9.17 20.54
N LEU A 100 17.70 -8.67 21.34
CA LEU A 100 18.74 -9.50 21.96
C LEU A 100 18.14 -10.61 22.84
N SER A 101 17.03 -10.38 23.52
CA SER A 101 16.36 -11.40 24.34
C SER A 101 15.77 -12.58 23.53
N ARG A 102 15.67 -12.44 22.21
CA ARG A 102 15.21 -13.50 21.31
C ARG A 102 16.32 -14.46 20.87
N PHE A 103 17.57 -14.08 21.12
CA PHE A 103 18.71 -14.96 20.86
C PHE A 103 18.89 -15.86 22.08
N ASP A 104 18.76 -17.16 21.89
CA ASP A 104 19.13 -18.12 22.92
C ASP A 104 20.63 -18.40 22.82
N VAL A 105 21.40 -17.66 23.59
CA VAL A 105 22.88 -17.73 23.59
C VAL A 105 23.40 -19.09 24.08
N SER A 106 22.52 -19.92 24.66
CA SER A 106 22.86 -21.21 25.24
C SER A 106 22.49 -22.42 24.36
N ALA A 107 21.69 -22.19 23.29
CA ALA A 107 21.22 -23.26 22.43
C ALA A 107 22.02 -23.35 21.13
N PRO A 108 22.36 -24.55 20.66
CA PRO A 108 22.89 -24.72 19.30
C PRO A 108 21.85 -24.23 18.29
N ALA A 109 22.32 -23.62 17.19
CA ALA A 109 21.58 -22.86 16.17
C ALA A 109 20.26 -23.48 15.64
N ASN A 110 19.98 -24.72 15.95
CA ASN A 110 18.82 -25.48 15.46
C ASN A 110 17.54 -25.36 16.28
N LYS A 111 17.54 -24.64 17.43
CA LYS A 111 16.34 -24.51 18.28
C LYS A 111 15.51 -23.24 18.09
N VAL A 112 15.92 -22.37 17.18
CA VAL A 112 15.26 -21.08 16.99
C VAL A 112 14.05 -21.19 16.06
N GLU A 113 13.90 -22.27 15.31
CA GLU A 113 12.75 -22.49 14.42
C GLU A 113 11.41 -22.66 15.15
N ASP A 114 11.42 -23.13 16.40
CA ASP A 114 10.20 -23.37 17.16
C ASP A 114 9.56 -22.11 17.79
N GLY A 115 10.23 -20.98 17.74
CA GLY A 115 9.76 -19.71 18.32
C GLY A 115 8.94 -18.82 17.38
N PHE A 116 8.97 -19.06 16.07
CA PHE A 116 8.19 -18.30 15.11
C PHE A 116 6.84 -18.96 14.84
N LYS A 117 5.83 -18.60 15.61
CA LYS A 117 4.44 -18.76 15.17
C LYS A 117 4.09 -17.56 14.30
N ILE A 118 3.94 -17.80 13.02
CA ILE A 118 3.26 -16.86 12.11
C ILE A 118 1.81 -16.77 12.59
N ILE A 119 1.41 -15.59 13.05
CA ILE A 119 0.01 -15.28 13.40
C ILE A 119 -0.71 -14.93 12.11
#